data_cdb284cec58f1faded9416e350f9bfc4
#
_entry.id   cdb284cec58f1faded9416e350f9bfc4
#
_cell.length_a   1.000
_cell.length_b   1.000
_cell.length_c   1.000
_cell.angle_alpha   90.00
_cell.angle_beta   90.00
_cell.angle_gamma   90.00
#
_symmetry.space_group_name_H-M   'P 1'
#
loop_
_entity.id
_entity.type
_entity.pdbx_description
1 polymer ?
#
loop_
_entity_poly.entity_id
_entity_poly.type
_entity_poly.pdbx_seq_one_letter_code
_entity_poly.pdbx_strand_id
1 'polypeptide(L)'
;MHLLLLLLVSVASAQAWLPVEDWGSGSVVGSVGDQGHIKLDLSILLSSLSNLTARVESLESGPDKYIKLDFELLRIELREFEILVTQLKNSLNSTSPAFDSLYNEIRNMSIIVDQLESYDRSNLEVIRIEFAKLQRKLEKCQDEQDDLSNAPIGSCKHQGLLRLGKPVVSQINADLNAGFKFGGWGRDSKPLLGSENMFWYSGSSDTLVNKITRYSDYYKLITRQSSHSNLLYVDRQYDWRGNGNNYVVRENNFYYQYRSPFAMAKYNMTTSTVQTKVIPTASTQFSYHYFENQNLDFAADESGLWVIYTTEDSNGTLVIGKINEQSFEVEEVWQTTTYKYSVTNAFMICGVLYATRSVDTQTDEIFYTYNTNTNQEDHVSIRFEKFQDLYVHLDYNPTDQRVYMFNNGYYVYYNVKFKVA
;
A
#
# COMPACT_ATOMS: atom_id res chain seq x y z
N MET A 1 17.05 43.54 -21.51
CA MET A 1 17.94 42.51 -22.03
C MET A 1 18.35 41.44 -21.00
N HIS A 2 18.43 41.77 -19.71
CA HIS A 2 18.72 40.78 -18.65
C HIS A 2 17.49 39.89 -18.26
N LEU A 3 16.28 40.39 -18.42
CA LEU A 3 15.05 39.63 -18.10
C LEU A 3 14.75 38.50 -19.12
N LEU A 4 15.14 38.69 -20.38
CA LEU A 4 14.97 37.66 -21.43
C LEU A 4 15.94 36.48 -21.25
N LEU A 5 17.13 36.73 -20.68
CA LEU A 5 18.10 35.67 -20.37
C LEU A 5 17.67 34.79 -19.20
N LEU A 6 16.98 35.35 -18.20
CA LEU A 6 16.44 34.58 -17.05
C LEU A 6 15.26 33.69 -17.46
N LEU A 7 14.44 34.12 -18.42
CA LEU A 7 13.36 33.29 -18.97
C LEU A 7 13.90 32.11 -19.80
N LEU A 8 14.98 32.31 -20.55
CA LEU A 8 15.62 31.22 -21.31
C LEU A 8 16.34 30.22 -20.38
N VAL A 9 16.87 30.65 -19.25
CA VAL A 9 17.51 29.77 -18.26
C VAL A 9 16.45 28.96 -17.49
N SER A 10 15.26 29.50 -17.21
CA SER A 10 14.20 28.77 -16.54
C SER A 10 13.55 27.70 -17.44
N VAL A 11 13.41 27.96 -18.73
CA VAL A 11 12.95 26.98 -19.72
C VAL A 11 14.01 25.89 -19.96
N ALA A 12 15.31 26.25 -19.96
CA ALA A 12 16.39 25.28 -20.09
C ALA A 12 16.54 24.37 -18.83
N SER A 13 16.21 24.86 -17.63
CA SER A 13 16.23 24.04 -16.42
C SER A 13 15.06 23.09 -16.30
N ALA A 14 13.91 23.41 -16.87
CA ALA A 14 12.77 22.48 -16.96
C ALA A 14 13.02 21.35 -17.96
N GLN A 15 13.80 21.59 -19.03
CA GLN A 15 14.21 20.55 -19.99
C GLN A 15 15.33 19.62 -19.46
N ALA A 16 16.05 20.00 -18.40
CA ALA A 16 17.17 19.21 -17.87
C ALA A 16 16.74 18.04 -16.98
N TRP A 17 15.45 17.82 -16.74
CA TRP A 17 14.92 16.73 -15.90
C TRP A 17 14.15 15.64 -16.65
N LEU A 18 14.15 15.69 -18.00
CA LEU A 18 13.69 14.56 -18.80
C LEU A 18 14.91 13.90 -19.45
N PRO A 19 15.13 12.60 -19.28
CA PRO A 19 16.15 11.91 -20.05
C PRO A 19 15.74 11.96 -21.53
N VAL A 20 16.53 12.67 -22.32
CA VAL A 20 16.43 12.63 -23.79
C VAL A 20 16.99 11.29 -24.22
N GLU A 21 16.13 10.30 -24.38
CA GLU A 21 16.46 9.15 -25.21
C GLU A 21 16.05 9.41 -26.65
N ASP A 22 17.02 9.18 -27.47
CA ASP A 22 17.13 9.38 -28.92
C ASP A 22 15.94 8.73 -29.66
N TRP A 23 15.10 9.53 -30.33
CA TRP A 23 14.04 9.06 -31.22
C TRP A 23 14.59 8.67 -32.56
N GLY A 24 15.27 7.52 -32.59
CA GLY A 24 15.65 6.86 -33.86
C GLY A 24 14.41 6.24 -34.49
N SER A 25 14.07 6.72 -35.66
CA SER A 25 13.08 6.15 -36.57
C SER A 25 13.36 4.67 -36.85
N GLY A 26 12.54 3.77 -36.35
CA GLY A 26 12.60 2.35 -36.66
C GLY A 26 11.24 1.70 -36.45
N SER A 27 10.53 1.49 -37.59
CA SER A 27 9.31 0.68 -37.62
C SER A 27 9.62 -0.77 -37.29
N VAL A 28 9.12 -1.27 -36.14
CA VAL A 28 9.00 -2.71 -35.91
C VAL A 28 7.58 -3.02 -35.48
N VAL A 29 6.86 -3.69 -36.39
CA VAL A 29 5.56 -4.32 -36.11
C VAL A 29 5.79 -5.52 -35.21
N GLY A 30 5.27 -5.46 -33.98
CA GLY A 30 5.28 -6.57 -33.03
C GLY A 30 4.19 -6.36 -31.98
N SER A 31 3.12 -7.12 -32.07
CA SER A 31 1.94 -7.06 -31.22
C SER A 31 2.22 -7.69 -29.85
N VAL A 32 2.75 -6.95 -28.88
CA VAL A 32 2.73 -7.25 -27.42
C VAL A 32 3.16 -6.01 -26.61
N GLY A 33 3.01 -4.78 -27.11
CA GLY A 33 3.51 -3.56 -26.46
C GLY A 33 2.45 -2.62 -25.85
N ASP A 34 1.17 -2.84 -26.14
CA ASP A 34 0.15 -1.79 -25.98
C ASP A 34 -0.25 -1.51 -24.51
N GLN A 35 -0.34 -2.53 -23.66
CA GLN A 35 -0.80 -2.33 -22.27
C GLN A 35 0.27 -1.68 -21.36
N GLY A 36 1.55 -1.94 -21.60
CA GLY A 36 2.64 -1.32 -20.85
C GLY A 36 2.79 0.18 -21.17
N HIS A 37 2.61 0.56 -22.43
CA HIS A 37 2.63 1.96 -22.89
C HIS A 37 1.47 2.77 -22.29
N ILE A 38 0.26 2.23 -22.31
CA ILE A 38 -0.94 2.89 -21.77
C ILE A 38 -0.80 3.19 -20.26
N LYS A 39 -0.25 2.24 -19.48
CA LYS A 39 -0.02 2.45 -18.04
C LYS A 39 1.03 3.52 -17.75
N LEU A 40 2.10 3.56 -18.53
CA LEU A 40 3.14 4.58 -18.41
C LEU A 40 2.57 5.98 -18.70
N ASP A 41 1.77 6.10 -19.75
CA ASP A 41 1.19 7.37 -20.18
C ASP A 41 0.14 7.90 -19.16
N LEU A 42 -0.69 7.05 -18.56
CA LEU A 42 -1.62 7.46 -17.49
C LEU A 42 -0.88 7.93 -16.24
N SER A 43 0.21 7.30 -15.86
CA SER A 43 1.01 7.74 -14.71
C SER A 43 1.69 9.10 -14.97
N ILE A 44 2.11 9.36 -16.19
CA ILE A 44 2.64 10.66 -16.61
C ILE A 44 1.54 11.73 -16.54
N LEU A 45 0.33 11.43 -17.02
CA LEU A 45 -0.80 12.35 -16.96
C LEU A 45 -1.21 12.66 -15.49
N LEU A 46 -1.24 11.67 -14.62
CA LEU A 46 -1.52 11.89 -13.19
C LEU A 46 -0.45 12.75 -12.52
N SER A 47 0.82 12.52 -12.84
CA SER A 47 1.93 13.33 -12.33
C SER A 47 1.85 14.78 -12.85
N SER A 48 1.55 14.98 -14.12
CA SER A 48 1.38 16.30 -14.71
C SER A 48 0.20 17.06 -14.11
N LEU A 49 -0.93 16.39 -13.90
CA LEU A 49 -2.11 16.99 -13.26
C LEU A 49 -1.86 17.34 -11.79
N SER A 50 -1.12 16.51 -11.06
CA SER A 50 -0.69 16.81 -9.69
C SER A 50 0.20 18.05 -9.63
N ASN A 51 1.12 18.21 -10.59
CA ASN A 51 1.95 19.41 -10.70
C ASN A 51 1.13 20.67 -11.00
N LEU A 52 0.14 20.56 -11.90
CA LEU A 52 -0.79 21.66 -12.20
C LEU A 52 -1.62 22.05 -10.96
N THR A 53 -2.10 21.07 -10.20
CA THR A 53 -2.84 21.31 -8.95
C THR A 53 -1.98 22.04 -7.93
N ALA A 54 -0.76 21.57 -7.68
CA ALA A 54 0.18 22.21 -6.76
C ALA A 54 0.52 23.65 -7.20
N ARG A 55 0.58 23.91 -8.51
CA ARG A 55 0.79 25.26 -9.05
C ARG A 55 -0.40 26.17 -8.78
N VAL A 56 -1.63 25.70 -8.99
CA VAL A 56 -2.84 26.48 -8.66
C VAL A 56 -2.89 26.81 -7.16
N GLU A 57 -2.60 25.86 -6.29
CA GLU A 57 -2.52 26.08 -4.84
C GLU A 57 -1.45 27.10 -4.45
N SER A 58 -0.29 27.05 -5.12
CA SER A 58 0.79 28.06 -4.94
C SER A 58 0.34 29.44 -5.38
N LEU A 59 -0.44 29.55 -6.47
CA LEU A 59 -1.00 30.83 -6.94
C LEU A 59 -2.06 31.39 -6.00
N GLU A 60 -2.92 30.53 -5.43
CA GLU A 60 -3.94 30.94 -4.44
C GLU A 60 -3.30 31.52 -3.18
N SER A 61 -2.18 30.96 -2.74
CA SER A 61 -1.47 31.36 -1.51
C SER A 61 -0.41 32.46 -1.72
N GLY A 62 -0.05 32.77 -2.97
CA GLY A 62 1.02 33.67 -3.34
C GLY A 62 0.67 35.18 -3.19
N PRO A 63 1.66 36.08 -3.18
CA PRO A 63 1.45 37.52 -3.16
C PRO A 63 0.89 38.03 -4.51
N ASP A 64 0.01 39.02 -4.47
CA ASP A 64 -0.74 39.56 -5.61
C ASP A 64 0.11 40.06 -6.81
N LYS A 65 1.40 40.19 -6.62
CA LYS A 65 2.30 40.87 -7.55
C LYS A 65 2.66 40.14 -8.85
N TYR A 66 2.41 38.82 -8.89
CA TYR A 66 2.83 37.97 -10.03
C TYR A 66 1.69 37.18 -10.70
N ILE A 67 0.47 37.42 -10.35
CA ILE A 67 -0.72 36.63 -10.77
C ILE A 67 -0.83 36.53 -12.30
N LYS A 68 -0.58 37.60 -13.04
CA LYS A 68 -0.70 37.58 -14.49
C LYS A 68 0.29 36.63 -15.18
N LEU A 69 1.56 36.72 -14.81
CA LEU A 69 2.60 35.85 -15.39
C LEU A 69 2.38 34.38 -15.02
N ASP A 70 2.00 34.16 -13.78
CA ASP A 70 1.74 32.81 -13.27
C ASP A 70 0.51 32.18 -13.95
N PHE A 71 -0.51 32.98 -14.24
CA PHE A 71 -1.70 32.55 -14.98
C PHE A 71 -1.37 32.18 -16.44
N GLU A 72 -0.50 32.95 -17.10
CA GLU A 72 -0.04 32.63 -18.45
C GLU A 72 0.80 31.35 -18.49
N LEU A 73 1.62 31.13 -17.46
CA LEU A 73 2.35 29.86 -17.32
C LEU A 73 1.41 28.68 -17.09
N LEU A 74 0.37 28.85 -16.25
CA LEU A 74 -0.65 27.81 -16.05
C LEU A 74 -1.38 27.47 -17.37
N ARG A 75 -1.69 28.47 -18.21
CA ARG A 75 -2.27 28.23 -19.54
C ARG A 75 -1.35 27.43 -20.46
N ILE A 76 -0.05 27.72 -20.45
CA ILE A 76 0.94 26.99 -21.25
C ILE A 76 1.01 25.54 -20.79
N GLU A 77 1.14 25.29 -19.49
CA GLU A 77 1.21 23.96 -18.91
C GLU A 77 -0.08 23.15 -19.15
N LEU A 78 -1.25 23.79 -19.09
CA LEU A 78 -2.51 23.14 -19.40
C LEU A 78 -2.63 22.74 -20.86
N ARG A 79 -2.11 23.55 -21.79
CA ARG A 79 -2.04 23.19 -23.22
C ARG A 79 -1.07 22.02 -23.46
N GLU A 80 0.07 21.99 -22.80
CA GLU A 80 0.98 20.84 -22.87
C GLU A 80 0.30 19.56 -22.36
N PHE A 81 -0.47 19.67 -21.28
CA PHE A 81 -1.26 18.57 -20.76
C PHE A 81 -2.34 18.09 -21.75
N GLU A 82 -3.05 19.01 -22.43
CA GLU A 82 -4.04 18.68 -23.47
C GLU A 82 -3.38 17.96 -24.66
N ILE A 83 -2.16 18.35 -25.03
CA ILE A 83 -1.40 17.68 -26.09
C ILE A 83 -1.06 16.24 -25.70
N LEU A 84 -0.58 16.01 -24.47
CA LEU A 84 -0.28 14.68 -23.95
C LEU A 84 -1.51 13.77 -23.94
N VAL A 85 -2.67 14.29 -23.51
CA VAL A 85 -3.94 13.53 -23.52
C VAL A 85 -4.39 13.22 -24.94
N THR A 86 -4.18 14.17 -25.89
CA THR A 86 -4.50 13.95 -27.30
C THR A 86 -3.61 12.88 -27.92
N GLN A 87 -2.32 12.88 -27.60
CA GLN A 87 -1.37 11.86 -28.06
C GLN A 87 -1.77 10.48 -27.51
N LEU A 88 -2.10 10.41 -26.23
CA LEU A 88 -2.57 9.16 -25.63
C LEU A 88 -3.86 8.67 -26.28
N LYS A 89 -4.85 9.54 -26.50
CA LYS A 89 -6.09 9.17 -27.20
C LYS A 89 -5.81 8.62 -28.61
N ASN A 90 -4.87 9.20 -29.33
CA ASN A 90 -4.52 8.75 -30.68
C ASN A 90 -3.74 7.43 -30.69
N SER A 91 -2.99 7.13 -29.63
CA SER A 91 -2.28 5.86 -29.46
C SER A 91 -3.21 4.71 -29.06
N LEU A 92 -4.34 5.02 -28.42
CA LEU A 92 -5.35 4.05 -28.02
C LEU A 92 -6.27 3.72 -29.21
N ASN A 93 -6.03 2.63 -29.89
CA ASN A 93 -6.90 2.13 -30.96
C ASN A 93 -8.28 1.64 -30.49
N SER A 94 -8.62 1.76 -29.23
CA SER A 94 -9.89 1.35 -28.63
C SER A 94 -10.65 2.54 -28.03
N THR A 95 -11.89 2.74 -28.45
CA THR A 95 -12.82 3.73 -27.89
C THR A 95 -13.35 3.23 -26.55
N SER A 96 -12.68 3.59 -25.44
CA SER A 96 -13.30 3.52 -24.13
C SER A 96 -14.18 4.74 -23.90
N PRO A 97 -15.50 4.60 -23.65
CA PRO A 97 -16.39 5.75 -23.40
C PRO A 97 -15.94 6.62 -22.21
N ALA A 98 -15.30 6.02 -21.20
CA ALA A 98 -14.75 6.71 -20.06
C ALA A 98 -13.59 7.63 -20.45
N PHE A 99 -12.74 7.18 -21.38
CA PHE A 99 -11.60 7.94 -21.86
C PHE A 99 -12.03 9.10 -22.79
N ASP A 100 -13.06 8.89 -23.62
CA ASP A 100 -13.64 9.96 -24.44
C ASP A 100 -14.29 11.04 -23.58
N SER A 101 -14.98 10.68 -22.49
CA SER A 101 -15.50 11.62 -21.52
C SER A 101 -14.40 12.45 -20.86
N LEU A 102 -13.32 11.79 -20.41
CA LEU A 102 -12.15 12.42 -19.80
C LEU A 102 -11.48 13.40 -20.75
N TYR A 103 -11.25 13.01 -22.00
CA TYR A 103 -10.67 13.87 -23.04
C TYR A 103 -11.50 15.14 -23.27
N ASN A 104 -12.83 14.99 -23.40
CA ASN A 104 -13.72 16.12 -23.60
C ASN A 104 -13.73 17.08 -22.40
N GLU A 105 -13.64 16.57 -21.18
CA GLU A 105 -13.57 17.41 -19.98
C GLU A 105 -12.25 18.19 -19.88
N ILE A 106 -11.12 17.56 -20.20
CA ILE A 106 -9.81 18.25 -20.25
C ILE A 106 -9.83 19.37 -21.31
N ARG A 107 -10.38 19.07 -22.47
CA ARG A 107 -10.53 20.07 -23.52
C ARG A 107 -11.45 21.22 -23.12
N ASN A 108 -12.58 20.93 -22.48
CA ASN A 108 -13.46 21.96 -21.96
C ASN A 108 -12.78 22.84 -20.90
N MET A 109 -11.96 22.25 -20.06
CA MET A 109 -11.20 23.00 -19.06
C MET A 109 -10.14 23.91 -19.68
N SER A 110 -9.43 23.44 -20.71
CA SER A 110 -8.52 24.28 -21.48
C SER A 110 -9.23 25.49 -22.07
N ILE A 111 -10.43 25.30 -22.64
CA ILE A 111 -11.27 26.38 -23.18
C ILE A 111 -11.70 27.36 -22.06
N ILE A 112 -12.11 26.85 -20.89
CA ILE A 112 -12.52 27.71 -19.77
C ILE A 112 -11.35 28.58 -19.30
N VAL A 113 -10.14 28.00 -19.15
CA VAL A 113 -8.94 28.74 -18.75
C VAL A 113 -8.54 29.78 -19.79
N ASP A 114 -8.65 29.45 -21.07
CA ASP A 114 -8.37 30.37 -22.18
C ASP A 114 -9.38 31.55 -22.26
N GLN A 115 -10.62 31.33 -21.82
CA GLN A 115 -11.70 32.34 -21.81
C GLN A 115 -11.70 33.25 -20.56
N LEU A 116 -10.85 33.00 -19.56
CA LEU A 116 -10.75 33.85 -18.40
C LEU A 116 -10.20 35.22 -18.78
N GLU A 117 -11.04 36.23 -18.75
CA GLU A 117 -10.71 37.62 -19.07
C GLU A 117 -9.97 38.33 -17.93
N SER A 118 -10.16 37.88 -16.70
CA SER A 118 -9.56 38.46 -15.50
C SER A 118 -8.64 37.49 -14.77
N TYR A 119 -7.53 38.01 -14.26
CA TYR A 119 -6.58 37.27 -13.43
C TYR A 119 -6.99 37.32 -11.95
N ASP A 120 -8.24 37.00 -11.67
CA ASP A 120 -8.81 37.03 -10.33
C ASP A 120 -8.58 35.68 -9.60
N ARG A 121 -8.23 35.73 -8.34
CA ARG A 121 -8.05 34.56 -7.47
C ARG A 121 -9.31 33.68 -7.38
N SER A 122 -10.50 34.26 -7.47
CA SER A 122 -11.77 33.50 -7.48
C SER A 122 -11.83 32.49 -8.63
N ASN A 123 -11.17 32.77 -9.76
CA ASN A 123 -11.08 31.86 -10.90
C ASN A 123 -10.17 30.66 -10.63
N LEU A 124 -9.14 30.82 -9.79
CA LEU A 124 -8.22 29.76 -9.41
C LEU A 124 -8.93 28.68 -8.58
N GLU A 125 -9.85 29.06 -7.70
CA GLU A 125 -10.65 28.09 -6.92
C GLU A 125 -11.49 27.20 -7.81
N VAL A 126 -12.11 27.75 -8.87
CA VAL A 126 -12.87 26.97 -9.86
C VAL A 126 -11.95 25.99 -10.59
N ILE A 127 -10.76 26.43 -11.02
CA ILE A 127 -9.79 25.60 -11.71
C ILE A 127 -9.34 24.46 -10.78
N ARG A 128 -9.05 24.74 -9.51
CA ARG A 128 -8.67 23.74 -8.51
C ARG A 128 -9.73 22.65 -8.32
N ILE A 129 -11.00 23.05 -8.24
CA ILE A 129 -12.13 22.11 -8.12
C ILE A 129 -12.21 21.21 -9.35
N GLU A 130 -12.06 21.76 -10.54
CA GLU A 130 -12.11 20.97 -11.79
C GLU A 130 -10.88 20.04 -11.91
N PHE A 131 -9.69 20.48 -11.50
CA PHE A 131 -8.51 19.60 -11.44
C PHE A 131 -8.70 18.44 -10.48
N ALA A 132 -9.27 18.67 -9.31
CA ALA A 132 -9.57 17.60 -8.36
C ALA A 132 -10.59 16.59 -8.91
N LYS A 133 -11.56 17.05 -9.72
CA LYS A 133 -12.50 16.15 -10.41
C LYS A 133 -11.83 15.31 -11.48
N LEU A 134 -10.95 15.93 -12.27
CA LEU A 134 -10.18 15.23 -13.32
C LEU A 134 -9.24 14.21 -12.73
N GLN A 135 -8.55 14.54 -11.65
CA GLN A 135 -7.68 13.63 -10.94
C GLN A 135 -8.43 12.36 -10.50
N ARG A 136 -9.60 12.53 -9.88
CA ARG A 136 -10.45 11.39 -9.46
C ARG A 136 -10.87 10.51 -10.64
N LYS A 137 -11.15 11.12 -11.80
CA LYS A 137 -11.54 10.36 -13.00
C LYS A 137 -10.38 9.61 -13.62
N LEU A 138 -9.18 10.22 -13.68
CA LEU A 138 -7.96 9.54 -14.13
C LEU A 138 -7.60 8.37 -13.22
N GLU A 139 -7.67 8.57 -11.91
CA GLU A 139 -7.47 7.51 -10.93
C GLU A 139 -8.46 6.37 -11.13
N LYS A 140 -9.75 6.69 -11.37
CA LYS A 140 -10.77 5.68 -11.66
C LYS A 140 -10.49 4.92 -12.97
N CYS A 141 -10.09 5.60 -14.04
CA CYS A 141 -9.70 4.95 -15.29
C CYS A 141 -8.49 4.02 -15.10
N GLN A 142 -7.53 4.43 -14.28
CA GLN A 142 -6.38 3.60 -13.93
C GLN A 142 -6.81 2.38 -13.13
N ASP A 143 -7.72 2.54 -12.15
CA ASP A 143 -8.26 1.43 -11.36
C ASP A 143 -9.03 0.44 -12.24
N GLU A 144 -9.87 0.91 -13.17
CA GLU A 144 -10.62 0.06 -14.12
C GLU A 144 -9.67 -0.72 -15.04
N GLN A 145 -8.60 -0.12 -15.55
CA GLN A 145 -7.57 -0.83 -16.34
C GLN A 145 -6.83 -1.89 -15.52
N ASP A 146 -6.51 -1.56 -14.27
CA ASP A 146 -5.83 -2.47 -13.37
C ASP A 146 -6.73 -3.65 -12.95
N ASP A 147 -8.06 -3.47 -12.90
CA ASP A 147 -9.02 -4.54 -12.60
C ASP A 147 -9.08 -5.59 -13.72
N LEU A 148 -8.87 -5.19 -14.97
CA LEU A 148 -8.76 -6.12 -16.11
C LEU A 148 -7.47 -6.96 -16.08
N SER A 149 -6.48 -6.55 -15.29
CA SER A 149 -5.15 -7.17 -15.22
C SER A 149 -4.89 -7.96 -13.92
N ASN A 150 -5.89 -8.10 -13.04
CA ASN A 150 -5.68 -8.82 -11.78
C ASN A 150 -5.47 -10.32 -12.02
N ALA A 151 -4.41 -10.87 -11.43
CA ALA A 151 -4.25 -12.31 -11.33
C ALA A 151 -5.44 -12.91 -10.56
N PRO A 152 -5.91 -14.12 -10.93
CA PRO A 152 -6.96 -14.81 -10.17
C PRO A 152 -6.56 -14.91 -8.69
N ILE A 153 -7.53 -14.75 -7.79
CA ILE A 153 -7.32 -14.89 -6.34
C ILE A 153 -6.63 -16.23 -6.04
N GLY A 154 -5.59 -16.18 -5.21
CA GLY A 154 -4.79 -17.35 -4.86
C GLY A 154 -3.82 -17.81 -5.94
N SER A 155 -3.63 -17.05 -7.03
CA SER A 155 -2.71 -17.39 -8.12
C SER A 155 -1.43 -16.55 -8.04
N CYS A 156 -0.28 -17.23 -8.18
CA CYS A 156 1.02 -16.57 -8.31
C CYS A 156 1.43 -16.33 -9.78
N LYS A 157 0.48 -16.33 -10.72
CA LYS A 157 0.73 -16.03 -12.14
C LYS A 157 0.76 -14.52 -12.38
N HIS A 158 1.72 -13.83 -11.78
CA HIS A 158 1.95 -12.40 -11.93
C HIS A 158 3.43 -12.07 -11.74
N GLN A 159 3.88 -10.90 -12.18
CA GLN A 159 5.27 -10.44 -12.06
C GLN A 159 5.54 -9.62 -10.78
N GLY A 160 4.82 -9.94 -9.69
CA GLY A 160 4.95 -9.25 -8.40
C GLY A 160 3.98 -8.08 -8.21
N LEU A 161 4.13 -7.40 -7.08
CA LEU A 161 3.29 -6.27 -6.69
C LEU A 161 3.53 -5.07 -7.62
N LEU A 162 2.46 -4.50 -8.16
CA LEU A 162 2.49 -3.25 -8.91
C LEU A 162 2.31 -2.06 -7.97
N ARG A 163 1.20 -2.06 -7.21
CA ARG A 163 0.86 -1.01 -6.24
C ARG A 163 -0.16 -1.49 -5.21
N LEU A 164 -0.27 -0.76 -4.12
CA LEU A 164 -1.42 -0.80 -3.23
C LEU A 164 -2.42 0.28 -3.67
N GLY A 165 -3.71 -0.04 -3.65
CA GLY A 165 -4.78 0.94 -3.89
C GLY A 165 -4.85 2.00 -2.80
N LYS A 166 -5.82 2.90 -2.86
CA LYS A 166 -6.07 3.87 -1.78
C LYS A 166 -6.51 3.15 -0.51
N PRO A 167 -6.20 3.71 0.68
CA PRO A 167 -6.64 3.13 1.94
C PRO A 167 -8.16 3.15 2.05
N VAL A 168 -8.76 1.99 2.29
CA VAL A 168 -10.17 1.88 2.65
C VAL A 168 -10.26 1.79 4.15
N VAL A 169 -10.83 2.82 4.76
CA VAL A 169 -10.90 2.97 6.22
C VAL A 169 -12.28 2.59 6.71
N SER A 170 -12.34 1.60 7.60
CA SER A 170 -13.56 1.25 8.32
C SER A 170 -13.59 2.01 9.65
N GLN A 171 -14.45 3.00 9.76
CA GLN A 171 -14.64 3.72 11.00
C GLN A 171 -15.53 2.91 11.94
N ILE A 172 -14.98 2.49 13.08
CA ILE A 172 -15.67 1.61 14.02
C ILE A 172 -16.33 2.39 15.13
N ASN A 173 -15.95 3.66 15.33
CA ASN A 173 -16.43 4.46 16.44
C ASN A 173 -16.91 5.82 16.00
N ALA A 174 -18.17 6.16 16.33
CA ALA A 174 -18.76 7.48 16.08
C ALA A 174 -18.04 8.61 16.85
N ASP A 175 -17.37 8.28 17.95
CA ASP A 175 -16.68 9.25 18.80
C ASP A 175 -15.27 9.62 18.32
N LEU A 176 -14.86 9.20 17.13
CA LEU A 176 -13.51 9.41 16.59
C LEU A 176 -12.36 8.86 17.47
N ASN A 177 -12.65 8.29 18.60
CA ASN A 177 -11.73 7.56 19.44
C ASN A 177 -11.67 6.13 18.93
N ALA A 178 -10.73 5.86 18.09
CA ALA A 178 -10.36 4.51 17.75
C ALA A 178 -9.93 3.81 19.04
N GLY A 179 -10.72 2.95 19.59
CA GLY A 179 -10.51 2.24 20.85
C GLY A 179 -9.05 1.97 21.22
N PHE A 180 -8.58 0.76 21.12
CA PHE A 180 -7.17 0.41 21.37
C PHE A 180 -6.29 0.81 20.19
N LYS A 181 -5.12 1.40 20.47
CA LYS A 181 -4.13 1.79 19.46
C LYS A 181 -3.23 0.64 19.00
N PHE A 182 -3.12 -0.40 19.82
CA PHE A 182 -2.37 -1.62 19.53
C PHE A 182 -3.34 -2.73 19.16
N GLY A 183 -2.93 -3.54 18.17
CA GLY A 183 -3.78 -4.62 17.72
C GLY A 183 -3.56 -5.01 16.27
N GLY A 184 -4.47 -5.83 15.77
CA GLY A 184 -4.54 -6.23 14.38
C GLY A 184 -5.95 -6.71 14.03
N TRP A 185 -6.22 -6.79 12.77
CA TRP A 185 -7.46 -7.29 12.22
C TRP A 185 -7.24 -7.87 10.83
N GLY A 186 -8.16 -8.71 10.40
CA GLY A 186 -8.07 -9.29 9.06
C GLY A 186 -9.05 -10.42 8.87
N ARG A 187 -8.77 -11.24 7.87
CA ARG A 187 -9.48 -12.48 7.56
C ARG A 187 -8.57 -13.69 7.79
N ASP A 188 -9.15 -14.86 7.90
CA ASP A 188 -8.39 -16.10 7.88
C ASP A 188 -7.75 -16.27 6.49
N SER A 189 -6.43 -16.49 6.44
CA SER A 189 -5.67 -16.62 5.18
C SER A 189 -5.87 -17.98 4.48
N LYS A 190 -6.54 -18.93 5.15
CA LYS A 190 -6.96 -20.23 4.59
C LYS A 190 -8.18 -20.71 5.38
N PRO A 191 -9.35 -20.08 5.17
CA PRO A 191 -10.52 -20.32 6.00
C PRO A 191 -11.03 -21.76 5.85
N LEU A 192 -11.52 -22.30 6.96
CA LEU A 192 -12.24 -23.56 6.95
C LEU A 192 -13.62 -23.38 6.28
N LEU A 193 -14.15 -24.46 5.74
CA LEU A 193 -15.46 -24.47 5.10
C LEU A 193 -16.54 -23.89 6.02
N GLY A 194 -17.29 -22.89 5.51
CA GLY A 194 -18.28 -22.14 6.26
C GLY A 194 -17.76 -20.98 7.10
N SER A 195 -16.45 -20.69 7.06
CA SER A 195 -15.80 -19.56 7.74
C SER A 195 -15.17 -18.55 6.76
N GLU A 196 -15.49 -18.65 5.48
CA GLU A 196 -14.86 -17.86 4.40
C GLU A 196 -15.07 -16.35 4.57
N ASN A 197 -16.17 -15.94 5.19
CA ASN A 197 -16.50 -14.54 5.44
C ASN A 197 -16.08 -14.04 6.82
N MET A 198 -15.44 -14.89 7.64
CA MET A 198 -15.05 -14.54 9.00
C MET A 198 -13.95 -13.48 9.02
N PHE A 199 -14.14 -12.51 9.92
CA PHE A 199 -13.12 -11.54 10.30
C PHE A 199 -12.67 -11.79 11.74
N TRP A 200 -11.43 -11.43 12.01
CA TRP A 200 -10.87 -11.45 13.35
C TRP A 200 -10.36 -10.07 13.75
N TYR A 201 -10.31 -9.84 15.04
CA TYR A 201 -9.77 -8.64 15.66
C TYR A 201 -9.11 -8.97 16.99
N SER A 202 -7.94 -8.40 17.23
CA SER A 202 -7.29 -8.37 18.52
C SER A 202 -6.87 -6.93 18.80
N GLY A 203 -7.22 -6.40 19.97
CA GLY A 203 -6.87 -5.03 20.36
C GLY A 203 -6.50 -4.94 21.83
N SER A 204 -5.52 -4.08 22.13
CA SER A 204 -4.99 -3.83 23.47
C SER A 204 -4.60 -2.37 23.66
N SER A 205 -4.45 -1.96 24.93
CA SER A 205 -3.89 -0.64 25.30
C SER A 205 -2.38 -0.55 25.10
N ASP A 206 -1.71 -1.68 24.97
CA ASP A 206 -0.26 -1.83 24.81
C ASP A 206 0.06 -2.96 23.83
N THR A 207 1.32 -3.38 23.75
CA THR A 207 1.75 -4.47 22.86
C THR A 207 1.34 -5.86 23.31
N LEU A 208 0.66 -6.02 24.46
CA LEU A 208 0.19 -7.32 24.95
C LEU A 208 -0.97 -7.85 24.10
N VAL A 209 -0.87 -9.12 23.75
CA VAL A 209 -1.93 -9.87 23.06
C VAL A 209 -2.71 -10.65 24.09
N ASN A 210 -3.89 -10.13 24.48
CA ASN A 210 -4.69 -10.67 25.59
C ASN A 210 -5.90 -11.49 25.13
N LYS A 211 -6.41 -11.20 23.93
CA LYS A 211 -7.59 -11.88 23.38
C LYS A 211 -7.63 -11.77 21.87
N ILE A 212 -8.35 -12.70 21.25
CA ILE A 212 -8.77 -12.61 19.86
C ILE A 212 -10.28 -12.75 19.77
N THR A 213 -10.91 -11.92 18.96
CA THR A 213 -12.36 -11.87 18.76
C THR A 213 -12.67 -12.21 17.30
N ARG A 214 -13.69 -13.03 17.06
CA ARG A 214 -14.15 -13.44 15.74
C ARG A 214 -15.51 -12.85 15.44
N TYR A 215 -15.72 -12.51 14.17
CA TYR A 215 -16.96 -11.99 13.62
C TYR A 215 -17.32 -12.80 12.38
N SER A 216 -18.57 -13.19 12.25
CA SER A 216 -19.01 -14.04 11.12
C SER A 216 -18.88 -13.35 9.75
N ASP A 217 -18.90 -12.03 9.73
CA ASP A 217 -18.85 -11.24 8.53
C ASP A 217 -18.39 -9.79 8.82
N TYR A 218 -18.17 -9.03 7.76
CA TYR A 218 -17.72 -7.63 7.84
C TYR A 218 -18.73 -6.71 8.55
N TYR A 219 -20.03 -6.89 8.32
CA TYR A 219 -21.07 -6.08 8.97
C TYR A 219 -21.01 -6.24 10.49
N LYS A 220 -20.86 -7.48 10.96
CA LYS A 220 -20.72 -7.78 12.39
C LYS A 220 -19.43 -7.26 13.00
N LEU A 221 -18.34 -7.24 12.23
CA LEU A 221 -17.10 -6.59 12.66
C LEU A 221 -17.32 -5.10 12.91
N ILE A 222 -17.86 -4.34 11.95
CA ILE A 222 -18.04 -2.89 12.08
C ILE A 222 -19.12 -2.50 13.10
N THR A 223 -20.12 -3.36 13.32
CA THR A 223 -21.15 -3.17 14.37
C THR A 223 -20.75 -3.77 15.72
N ARG A 224 -19.55 -4.35 15.84
CA ARG A 224 -19.01 -5.00 17.06
C ARG A 224 -19.87 -6.13 17.62
N GLN A 225 -20.62 -6.81 16.78
CA GLN A 225 -21.42 -7.98 17.15
C GLN A 225 -20.56 -9.24 17.04
N SER A 226 -19.70 -9.48 18.03
CA SER A 226 -18.79 -10.62 18.02
C SER A 226 -19.54 -11.96 18.04
N SER A 227 -19.06 -12.90 17.23
CA SER A 227 -19.54 -14.29 17.25
C SER A 227 -18.91 -15.06 18.41
N HIS A 228 -17.63 -14.80 18.67
CA HIS A 228 -16.88 -15.45 19.73
C HIS A 228 -15.64 -14.64 20.14
N SER A 229 -15.31 -14.66 21.43
CA SER A 229 -14.08 -14.06 21.95
C SER A 229 -13.30 -15.10 22.76
N ASN A 230 -12.04 -15.29 22.40
CA ASN A 230 -11.12 -16.17 23.08
C ASN A 230 -10.15 -15.31 23.91
N LEU A 231 -10.15 -15.53 25.23
CA LEU A 231 -9.16 -14.92 26.15
C LEU A 231 -7.90 -15.76 26.14
N LEU A 232 -6.75 -15.12 26.06
CA LEU A 232 -5.43 -15.75 26.16
C LEU A 232 -4.89 -15.78 27.60
N TYR A 233 -5.63 -15.22 28.53
CA TYR A 233 -5.36 -15.33 29.96
C TYR A 233 -6.65 -15.74 30.69
N VAL A 234 -6.61 -16.86 31.34
CA VAL A 234 -7.69 -17.35 32.20
C VAL A 234 -7.25 -17.28 33.68
N ASP A 235 -6.08 -17.84 33.98
CA ASP A 235 -5.45 -17.81 35.28
C ASP A 235 -3.92 -18.04 35.17
N ARG A 236 -3.23 -18.23 36.30
CA ARG A 236 -1.76 -18.44 36.27
C ARG A 236 -1.31 -19.71 35.55
N GLN A 237 -2.15 -20.72 35.48
CA GLN A 237 -1.85 -21.98 34.77
C GLN A 237 -2.09 -21.84 33.26
N TYR A 238 -3.03 -21.00 32.89
CA TYR A 238 -3.45 -20.76 31.49
C TYR A 238 -3.18 -19.30 31.10
N ASP A 239 -1.88 -18.92 31.13
CA ASP A 239 -1.40 -17.63 30.63
C ASP A 239 -0.73 -17.83 29.28
N TRP A 240 -1.51 -17.65 28.21
CA TRP A 240 -1.08 -17.78 26.83
C TRP A 240 -0.88 -16.42 26.16
N ARG A 241 -0.74 -15.35 26.93
CA ARG A 241 -0.59 -14.01 26.41
C ARG A 241 0.66 -13.88 25.54
N GLY A 242 0.50 -13.14 24.45
CA GLY A 242 1.57 -12.78 23.56
C GLY A 242 2.10 -11.37 23.78
N ASN A 243 3.08 -11.00 22.98
CA ASN A 243 3.63 -9.67 22.92
C ASN A 243 3.91 -9.29 21.44
N GLY A 244 3.74 -8.01 21.07
CA GLY A 244 3.81 -7.59 19.69
C GLY A 244 2.47 -7.72 18.96
N ASN A 245 2.35 -7.10 17.77
CA ASN A 245 1.08 -6.99 17.06
C ASN A 245 1.12 -7.58 15.63
N ASN A 246 2.20 -8.24 15.25
CA ASN A 246 2.36 -8.88 13.95
C ASN A 246 1.97 -10.36 14.03
N TYR A 247 0.71 -10.63 13.86
CA TYR A 247 0.11 -11.96 13.96
C TYR A 247 -0.91 -12.20 12.85
N VAL A 248 -1.16 -13.45 12.54
CA VAL A 248 -2.04 -13.90 11.45
C VAL A 248 -2.99 -14.98 11.90
N VAL A 249 -4.13 -15.09 11.24
CA VAL A 249 -5.06 -16.22 11.38
C VAL A 249 -5.03 -17.07 10.11
N ARG A 250 -4.86 -18.39 10.31
CA ARG A 250 -4.88 -19.38 9.23
C ARG A 250 -5.47 -20.70 9.71
N GLU A 251 -6.43 -21.26 8.96
CA GLU A 251 -7.15 -22.49 9.33
C GLU A 251 -7.71 -22.45 10.75
N ASN A 252 -8.32 -21.31 11.11
CA ASN A 252 -8.88 -21.07 12.46
C ASN A 252 -7.84 -21.18 13.58
N ASN A 253 -6.55 -21.07 13.28
CA ASN A 253 -5.48 -20.93 14.23
C ASN A 253 -4.95 -19.50 14.24
N PHE A 254 -4.70 -18.96 15.41
CA PHE A 254 -4.08 -17.65 15.62
C PHE A 254 -2.60 -17.83 15.89
N TYR A 255 -1.74 -17.29 15.06
CA TYR A 255 -0.28 -17.36 15.16
C TYR A 255 0.25 -16.02 15.64
N TYR A 256 1.01 -16.03 16.74
CA TYR A 256 1.49 -14.81 17.40
C TYR A 256 2.79 -15.08 18.17
N GLN A 257 3.48 -14.00 18.57
CA GLN A 257 4.64 -14.07 19.42
C GLN A 257 4.23 -14.36 20.87
N TYR A 258 4.66 -15.49 21.41
CA TYR A 258 4.46 -15.84 22.81
C TYR A 258 5.45 -15.08 23.68
N ARG A 259 5.00 -14.62 24.83
CA ARG A 259 5.79 -13.68 25.64
C ARG A 259 6.80 -14.37 26.56
N SER A 260 6.46 -15.53 27.17
CA SER A 260 7.32 -16.18 28.15
C SER A 260 7.09 -17.69 28.18
N PRO A 261 8.07 -18.50 27.70
CA PRO A 261 9.29 -18.07 27.03
C PRO A 261 9.02 -17.38 25.68
N PHE A 262 10.00 -16.63 25.17
CA PHE A 262 9.93 -16.08 23.83
C PHE A 262 9.89 -17.18 22.79
N ALA A 263 8.79 -17.28 22.07
CA ALA A 263 8.53 -18.39 21.15
C ALA A 263 7.46 -18.02 20.12
N MET A 264 7.32 -18.81 19.08
CA MET A 264 6.11 -18.87 18.27
C MET A 264 4.98 -19.50 19.06
N ALA A 265 3.76 -19.00 18.93
CA ALA A 265 2.55 -19.59 19.48
C ALA A 265 1.50 -19.82 18.37
N LYS A 266 0.84 -20.96 18.45
CA LYS A 266 -0.31 -21.36 17.64
C LYS A 266 -1.49 -21.64 18.55
N TYR A 267 -2.47 -20.76 18.57
CA TYR A 267 -3.69 -20.94 19.36
C TYR A 267 -4.83 -21.42 18.48
N ASN A 268 -5.32 -22.63 18.71
CA ASN A 268 -6.51 -23.14 18.01
C ASN A 268 -7.76 -22.52 18.61
N MET A 269 -8.47 -21.72 17.83
CA MET A 269 -9.63 -20.96 18.30
C MET A 269 -10.90 -21.81 18.50
N THR A 270 -10.92 -23.05 18.01
CA THR A 270 -12.04 -24.00 18.24
C THR A 270 -11.84 -24.77 19.52
N THR A 271 -10.65 -25.34 19.71
CA THR A 271 -10.35 -26.20 20.86
C THR A 271 -9.83 -25.43 22.07
N SER A 272 -9.50 -24.15 21.90
CA SER A 272 -8.86 -23.29 22.91
C SER A 272 -7.56 -23.90 23.46
N THR A 273 -6.75 -24.50 22.57
CA THR A 273 -5.45 -25.10 22.92
C THR A 273 -4.32 -24.29 22.31
N VAL A 274 -3.19 -24.23 23.01
CA VAL A 274 -1.97 -23.55 22.56
C VAL A 274 -0.86 -24.56 22.35
N GLN A 275 -0.17 -24.40 21.23
CA GLN A 275 1.13 -25.01 20.95
C GLN A 275 2.17 -23.92 20.85
N THR A 276 3.32 -24.10 21.49
CA THR A 276 4.43 -23.15 21.41
C THR A 276 5.68 -23.84 20.84
N LYS A 277 6.48 -23.08 20.10
CA LYS A 277 7.74 -23.56 19.55
C LYS A 277 8.78 -22.44 19.58
N VAL A 278 9.90 -22.73 20.23
CA VAL A 278 11.04 -21.80 20.27
C VAL A 278 11.78 -21.85 18.93
N ILE A 279 12.18 -20.69 18.41
CA ILE A 279 13.18 -20.58 17.36
C ILE A 279 14.52 -20.32 18.06
N PRO A 280 15.44 -21.30 18.14
CA PRO A 280 16.60 -21.19 19.04
C PRO A 280 17.52 -20.02 18.73
N THR A 281 17.58 -19.60 17.46
CA THR A 281 18.44 -18.51 17.00
C THR A 281 17.75 -17.14 16.99
N ALA A 282 16.44 -17.06 17.23
CA ALA A 282 15.71 -15.81 17.15
C ALA A 282 16.10 -14.84 18.29
N SER A 283 16.38 -13.59 17.91
CA SER A 283 16.77 -12.53 18.84
C SER A 283 15.54 -11.71 19.29
N THR A 284 15.56 -11.31 20.55
CA THR A 284 14.57 -10.39 21.13
C THR A 284 15.02 -8.92 21.09
N GLN A 285 16.21 -8.64 20.55
CA GLN A 285 16.80 -7.29 20.59
C GLN A 285 16.31 -6.36 19.50
N PHE A 286 15.89 -6.92 18.35
CA PHE A 286 15.58 -6.12 17.16
C PHE A 286 14.07 -6.19 16.86
N SER A 287 13.42 -5.04 16.95
CA SER A 287 12.03 -4.82 16.59
C SER A 287 11.93 -3.99 15.31
N TYR A 288 10.73 -3.85 14.75
CA TYR A 288 10.46 -2.87 13.70
C TYR A 288 10.57 -1.42 14.23
N HIS A 289 10.70 -0.47 13.32
CA HIS A 289 10.98 0.93 13.63
C HIS A 289 9.94 1.59 14.54
N TYR A 290 8.66 1.32 14.31
CA TYR A 290 7.59 2.07 14.99
C TYR A 290 7.38 1.65 16.44
N PHE A 291 7.50 0.38 16.77
CA PHE A 291 7.15 -0.12 18.09
C PHE A 291 8.06 -1.26 18.57
N GLU A 292 8.26 -1.30 19.87
CA GLU A 292 8.96 -2.39 20.53
C GLU A 292 8.14 -3.71 20.52
N ASN A 293 8.79 -4.82 20.89
CA ASN A 293 8.19 -6.15 21.00
C ASN A 293 7.67 -6.75 19.69
N GLN A 294 8.03 -6.22 18.53
CA GLN A 294 7.67 -6.77 17.24
C GLN A 294 8.84 -7.62 16.67
N ASN A 295 9.27 -8.61 17.45
CA ASN A 295 10.45 -9.42 17.14
C ASN A 295 10.13 -10.58 16.18
N LEU A 296 8.98 -11.25 16.39
CA LEU A 296 8.42 -12.23 15.46
C LEU A 296 7.24 -11.59 14.73
N ASP A 297 7.31 -11.62 13.41
CA ASP A 297 6.25 -11.16 12.53
C ASP A 297 5.74 -12.35 11.72
N PHE A 298 4.47 -12.70 11.89
CA PHE A 298 3.82 -13.79 11.19
C PHE A 298 3.13 -13.27 9.96
N ALA A 299 3.36 -13.93 8.83
CA ALA A 299 2.72 -13.62 7.56
C ALA A 299 2.20 -14.90 6.89
N ALA A 300 1.21 -14.75 6.03
CA ALA A 300 0.66 -15.86 5.27
C ALA A 300 0.43 -15.43 3.81
N ASP A 301 0.80 -16.32 2.90
CA ASP A 301 0.58 -16.12 1.48
C ASP A 301 0.03 -17.39 0.79
N GLU A 302 -0.01 -17.37 -0.52
CA GLU A 302 -0.45 -18.50 -1.35
C GLU A 302 0.38 -19.76 -1.12
N SER A 303 1.65 -19.62 -0.73
CA SER A 303 2.58 -20.74 -0.51
C SER A 303 2.61 -21.24 0.94
N GLY A 304 1.93 -20.55 1.88
CA GLY A 304 1.77 -21.03 3.26
C GLY A 304 2.03 -20.00 4.36
N LEU A 305 2.60 -20.45 5.46
CA LEU A 305 2.83 -19.67 6.67
C LEU A 305 4.31 -19.31 6.82
N TRP A 306 4.58 -18.09 7.24
CA TRP A 306 5.92 -17.52 7.37
C TRP A 306 6.11 -16.86 8.73
N VAL A 307 7.37 -16.72 9.14
CA VAL A 307 7.80 -15.87 10.25
C VAL A 307 9.00 -15.02 9.83
N ILE A 308 8.91 -13.71 10.08
CA ILE A 308 9.98 -12.76 9.79
C ILE A 308 10.56 -12.31 11.12
N TYR A 309 11.85 -12.54 11.31
CA TYR A 309 12.52 -12.31 12.58
C TYR A 309 13.97 -11.85 12.37
N THR A 310 14.76 -11.84 13.41
CA THR A 310 16.20 -11.59 13.37
C THR A 310 16.91 -12.61 14.23
N THR A 311 18.16 -12.86 13.96
CA THR A 311 19.06 -13.68 14.80
C THR A 311 20.19 -12.81 15.32
N GLU A 312 20.90 -13.28 16.33
CA GLU A 312 22.12 -12.60 16.79
C GLU A 312 23.20 -12.62 15.69
N ASP A 313 23.33 -13.73 14.97
CA ASP A 313 24.29 -13.88 13.86
C ASP A 313 23.94 -13.00 12.65
N SER A 314 22.65 -12.69 12.45
CA SER A 314 22.22 -11.77 11.38
C SER A 314 22.52 -10.29 11.68
N ASN A 315 23.02 -9.98 12.87
CA ASN A 315 23.29 -8.60 13.32
C ASN A 315 22.10 -7.64 13.10
N GLY A 316 20.88 -8.15 13.27
CA GLY A 316 19.64 -7.37 13.13
C GLY A 316 19.10 -7.25 11.70
N THR A 317 19.68 -7.94 10.70
CA THR A 317 19.02 -8.05 9.40
C THR A 317 17.85 -9.01 9.44
N LEU A 318 16.86 -8.80 8.56
CA LEU A 318 15.68 -9.64 8.46
C LEU A 318 16.07 -11.08 8.08
N VAL A 319 15.45 -12.01 8.74
CA VAL A 319 15.49 -13.44 8.44
C VAL A 319 14.07 -13.90 8.16
N ILE A 320 13.86 -14.60 7.05
CA ILE A 320 12.58 -15.16 6.64
C ILE A 320 12.59 -16.63 6.96
N GLY A 321 11.61 -17.12 7.68
CA GLY A 321 11.42 -18.54 7.98
C GLY A 321 10.12 -19.07 7.40
N LYS A 322 10.18 -20.18 6.68
CA LYS A 322 9.00 -20.94 6.27
C LYS A 322 8.58 -21.84 7.41
N ILE A 323 7.29 -21.78 7.79
CA ILE A 323 6.77 -22.61 8.86
C ILE A 323 6.08 -23.83 8.28
N ASN A 324 6.47 -25.02 8.72
CA ASN A 324 5.71 -26.24 8.48
C ASN A 324 4.45 -26.20 9.36
N GLU A 325 3.27 -26.14 8.74
CA GLU A 325 2.01 -25.99 9.45
C GLU A 325 1.63 -27.20 10.31
N GLN A 326 2.16 -28.42 10.00
CA GLN A 326 1.89 -29.65 10.74
C GLN A 326 2.77 -29.80 11.98
N SER A 327 4.11 -29.68 11.79
CA SER A 327 5.07 -29.79 12.91
C SER A 327 5.19 -28.52 13.73
N PHE A 328 4.73 -27.38 13.17
CA PHE A 328 4.87 -26.04 13.70
C PHE A 328 6.35 -25.69 13.98
N GLU A 329 7.22 -26.02 13.02
CA GLU A 329 8.66 -25.74 13.03
C GLU A 329 9.04 -24.88 11.84
N VAL A 330 10.10 -24.09 11.98
CA VAL A 330 10.72 -23.41 10.84
C VAL A 330 11.53 -24.45 10.07
N GLU A 331 11.15 -24.70 8.80
CA GLU A 331 11.77 -25.73 7.96
C GLU A 331 12.80 -25.19 6.97
N GLU A 332 12.60 -23.97 6.49
CA GLU A 332 13.51 -23.28 5.58
C GLU A 332 13.77 -21.85 6.05
N VAL A 333 14.97 -21.35 5.82
CA VAL A 333 15.41 -20.04 6.32
C VAL A 333 16.20 -19.29 5.24
N TRP A 334 15.88 -18.01 5.05
CA TRP A 334 16.59 -17.09 4.17
C TRP A 334 17.08 -15.87 4.96
N GLN A 335 18.33 -15.50 4.76
CA GLN A 335 18.90 -14.29 5.33
C GLN A 335 18.86 -13.17 4.29
N THR A 336 18.47 -11.98 4.71
CA THR A 336 18.42 -10.78 3.86
C THR A 336 19.54 -9.82 4.26
N THR A 337 19.74 -8.76 3.47
CA THR A 337 20.68 -7.68 3.80
C THR A 337 20.01 -6.49 4.46
N THR A 338 18.67 -6.47 4.58
CA THR A 338 17.92 -5.35 5.12
C THR A 338 17.81 -5.39 6.65
N TYR A 339 18.22 -4.29 7.30
CA TYR A 339 18.18 -4.14 8.75
C TYR A 339 16.77 -3.92 9.27
N LYS A 340 16.30 -4.75 10.20
CA LYS A 340 14.91 -4.76 10.69
C LYS A 340 14.47 -3.43 11.28
N TYR A 341 15.34 -2.74 12.02
CA TYR A 341 15.03 -1.45 12.62
C TYR A 341 14.80 -0.33 11.59
N SER A 342 15.25 -0.48 10.34
CA SER A 342 14.94 0.44 9.24
C SER A 342 13.59 0.17 8.56
N VAL A 343 12.91 -0.89 8.95
CA VAL A 343 11.65 -1.37 8.39
C VAL A 343 10.51 -1.02 9.33
N THR A 344 9.42 -0.47 8.81
CA THR A 344 8.20 -0.18 9.60
C THR A 344 7.33 -1.41 9.77
N ASN A 345 7.23 -2.27 8.75
CA ASN A 345 6.58 -3.57 8.77
C ASN A 345 6.93 -4.37 7.50
N ALA A 346 6.49 -5.64 7.41
CA ALA A 346 6.69 -6.47 6.23
C ALA A 346 5.51 -7.44 6.03
N PHE A 347 5.37 -7.97 4.82
CA PHE A 347 4.39 -9.00 4.48
C PHE A 347 4.90 -9.88 3.34
N MET A 348 4.26 -11.03 3.14
CA MET A 348 4.62 -12.01 2.11
C MET A 348 3.54 -12.10 1.04
N ILE A 349 3.94 -12.22 -0.25
CA ILE A 349 3.07 -12.57 -1.37
C ILE A 349 3.81 -13.55 -2.28
N CYS A 350 3.23 -14.74 -2.50
CA CYS A 350 3.79 -15.75 -3.41
C CYS A 350 5.28 -16.08 -3.16
N GLY A 351 5.68 -16.14 -1.90
CA GLY A 351 7.07 -16.40 -1.51
C GLY A 351 8.02 -15.21 -1.65
N VAL A 352 7.48 -14.01 -1.89
CA VAL A 352 8.26 -12.76 -1.93
C VAL A 352 7.94 -11.92 -0.70
N LEU A 353 8.99 -11.53 0.03
CA LEU A 353 8.91 -10.54 1.12
C LEU A 353 8.82 -9.13 0.53
N TYR A 354 7.94 -8.32 1.10
CA TYR A 354 7.81 -6.88 0.83
C TYR A 354 8.00 -6.12 2.14
N ALA A 355 9.07 -5.34 2.26
CA ALA A 355 9.37 -4.55 3.44
C ALA A 355 9.08 -3.07 3.22
N THR A 356 8.46 -2.44 4.22
CA THR A 356 8.02 -1.04 4.18
C THR A 356 8.91 -0.14 5.02
N ARG A 357 9.00 1.14 4.64
CA ARG A 357 9.61 2.21 5.43
C ARG A 357 8.76 3.47 5.39
N SER A 358 8.90 4.33 6.38
CA SER A 358 8.24 5.63 6.40
C SER A 358 8.93 6.61 5.44
N VAL A 359 8.12 7.32 4.67
CA VAL A 359 8.55 8.47 3.86
C VAL A 359 8.18 9.77 4.57
N ASP A 360 6.94 9.85 5.04
CA ASP A 360 6.40 10.95 5.82
C ASP A 360 5.21 10.50 6.68
N THR A 361 4.50 11.42 7.33
CA THR A 361 3.37 11.10 8.21
C THR A 361 2.17 10.47 7.49
N GLN A 362 2.05 10.64 6.19
CA GLN A 362 0.93 10.16 5.37
C GLN A 362 1.32 9.10 4.36
N THR A 363 2.61 8.90 4.13
CA THR A 363 3.12 8.04 3.07
C THR A 363 4.14 7.05 3.61
N ASP A 364 3.95 5.78 3.33
CA ASP A 364 4.98 4.75 3.43
C ASP A 364 5.36 4.25 2.03
N GLU A 365 6.49 3.59 1.96
CA GLU A 365 7.05 3.02 0.74
C GLU A 365 7.45 1.56 0.97
N ILE A 366 7.02 0.67 0.09
CA ILE A 366 7.65 -0.63 -0.05
C ILE A 366 8.96 -0.38 -0.77
N PHE A 367 10.09 -0.53 -0.08
CA PHE A 367 11.40 -0.16 -0.58
C PHE A 367 12.31 -1.34 -0.89
N TYR A 368 11.98 -2.51 -0.36
CA TYR A 368 12.80 -3.69 -0.47
C TYR A 368 11.94 -4.95 -0.66
N THR A 369 12.43 -5.86 -1.48
CA THR A 369 11.83 -7.18 -1.71
C THR A 369 12.88 -8.27 -1.65
N TYR A 370 12.49 -9.46 -1.19
CA TYR A 370 13.28 -10.68 -1.24
C TYR A 370 12.45 -11.84 -1.76
N ASN A 371 12.87 -12.45 -2.86
CA ASN A 371 12.19 -13.59 -3.47
C ASN A 371 12.84 -14.89 -2.98
N THR A 372 12.13 -15.64 -2.15
CA THR A 372 12.61 -16.92 -1.57
C THR A 372 12.74 -18.03 -2.62
N ASN A 373 12.01 -17.93 -3.75
CA ASN A 373 12.09 -18.93 -4.82
C ASN A 373 13.36 -18.78 -5.68
N THR A 374 13.93 -17.57 -5.76
CA THR A 374 15.10 -17.26 -6.58
C THR A 374 16.33 -16.88 -5.76
N ASN A 375 16.16 -16.66 -4.45
CA ASN A 375 17.16 -16.10 -3.55
C ASN A 375 17.69 -14.73 -4.00
N GLN A 376 16.81 -13.92 -4.61
CA GLN A 376 17.16 -12.59 -5.09
C GLN A 376 16.46 -11.52 -4.27
N GLU A 377 17.19 -10.44 -4.03
CA GLU A 377 16.68 -9.24 -3.38
C GLU A 377 16.76 -8.05 -4.33
N ASP A 378 15.77 -7.18 -4.23
CA ASP A 378 15.67 -5.97 -5.05
C ASP A 378 15.27 -4.76 -4.21
N HIS A 379 15.77 -3.59 -4.59
CA HIS A 379 15.28 -2.31 -4.10
C HIS A 379 14.21 -1.77 -5.04
N VAL A 380 13.02 -1.55 -4.50
CA VAL A 380 11.85 -1.05 -5.24
C VAL A 380 11.38 0.28 -4.65
N SER A 381 10.50 0.97 -5.33
CA SER A 381 9.86 2.19 -4.82
C SER A 381 8.37 2.14 -5.15
N ILE A 382 7.58 1.57 -4.23
CA ILE A 382 6.12 1.49 -4.35
C ILE A 382 5.53 2.25 -3.18
N ARG A 383 5.12 3.49 -3.41
CA ARG A 383 4.53 4.36 -2.39
C ARG A 383 3.06 4.05 -2.19
N PHE A 384 2.59 4.18 -0.94
CA PHE A 384 1.18 4.07 -0.59
C PHE A 384 0.81 5.02 0.54
N GLU A 385 -0.43 5.49 0.52
CA GLU A 385 -0.96 6.43 1.50
C GLU A 385 -1.34 5.71 2.80
N LYS A 386 -1.05 6.34 3.95
CA LYS A 386 -1.54 5.94 5.26
C LYS A 386 -2.69 6.84 5.69
N PHE A 387 -3.64 6.30 6.44
CA PHE A 387 -4.70 7.11 7.03
C PHE A 387 -4.23 7.89 8.27
N GLN A 388 -3.36 7.27 9.09
CA GLN A 388 -2.72 7.87 10.26
C GLN A 388 -1.22 7.60 10.19
N ASP A 389 -0.42 8.38 10.91
CA ASP A 389 1.04 8.33 10.89
C ASP A 389 1.60 6.94 11.22
N LEU A 390 1.15 6.35 12.34
CA LEU A 390 1.71 5.10 12.87
C LEU A 390 0.72 3.92 12.74
N TYR A 391 1.26 2.75 12.45
CA TYR A 391 0.52 1.49 12.47
C TYR A 391 1.35 0.38 13.13
N VAL A 392 0.67 -0.61 13.69
CA VAL A 392 1.30 -1.70 14.47
C VAL A 392 1.19 -3.06 13.80
N HIS A 393 0.35 -3.19 12.79
CA HIS A 393 0.10 -4.42 12.05
C HIS A 393 -0.10 -4.12 10.58
N LEU A 394 0.57 -4.90 9.73
CA LEU A 394 0.41 -4.86 8.29
C LEU A 394 0.62 -6.28 7.76
N ASP A 395 -0.39 -6.87 7.13
CA ASP A 395 -0.28 -8.23 6.58
C ASP A 395 -1.12 -8.41 5.33
N TYR A 396 -0.66 -9.26 4.42
CA TYR A 396 -1.35 -9.63 3.20
C TYR A 396 -2.28 -10.82 3.44
N ASN A 397 -3.42 -10.83 2.77
CA ASN A 397 -4.33 -11.97 2.79
C ASN A 397 -4.53 -12.53 1.37
N PRO A 398 -4.15 -13.80 1.10
CA PRO A 398 -4.25 -14.42 -0.21
C PRO A 398 -5.69 -14.74 -0.63
N THR A 399 -6.65 -14.76 0.31
CA THR A 399 -8.05 -15.14 0.00
C THR A 399 -8.86 -14.03 -0.64
N ASP A 400 -8.41 -12.79 -0.51
CA ASP A 400 -9.08 -11.63 -1.12
C ASP A 400 -8.10 -10.61 -1.74
N GLN A 401 -6.79 -10.93 -1.77
CA GLN A 401 -5.72 -10.11 -2.33
C GLN A 401 -5.71 -8.69 -1.76
N ARG A 402 -5.79 -8.60 -0.42
CA ARG A 402 -5.75 -7.34 0.32
C ARG A 402 -4.61 -7.32 1.31
N VAL A 403 -4.07 -6.13 1.53
CA VAL A 403 -3.19 -5.85 2.66
C VAL A 403 -4.02 -5.20 3.76
N TYR A 404 -4.03 -5.79 4.93
CA TYR A 404 -4.72 -5.33 6.12
C TYR A 404 -3.76 -4.58 7.02
N MET A 405 -4.16 -3.39 7.48
CA MET A 405 -3.38 -2.53 8.35
C MET A 405 -4.19 -2.15 9.59
N PHE A 406 -3.55 -2.20 10.76
CA PHE A 406 -4.12 -1.62 11.98
C PHE A 406 -3.42 -0.29 12.26
N ASN A 407 -4.07 0.81 11.87
CA ASN A 407 -3.48 2.13 11.78
C ASN A 407 -3.99 3.02 12.90
N ASN A 408 -3.24 3.09 14.02
CA ASN A 408 -3.58 3.88 15.20
C ASN A 408 -5.01 3.59 15.74
N GLY A 409 -5.43 2.32 15.69
CA GLY A 409 -6.76 1.85 16.12
C GLY A 409 -7.83 1.82 15.02
N TYR A 410 -7.53 2.31 13.82
CA TYR A 410 -8.42 2.21 12.67
C TYR A 410 -8.16 0.91 11.89
N TYR A 411 -9.23 0.34 11.34
CA TYR A 411 -9.20 -0.79 10.44
C TYR A 411 -9.05 -0.28 9.03
N VAL A 412 -7.89 -0.52 8.44
CA VAL A 412 -7.58 -0.07 7.09
C VAL A 412 -7.23 -1.28 6.24
N TYR A 413 -7.67 -1.31 5.00
CA TYR A 413 -7.18 -2.28 4.04
C TYR A 413 -6.88 -1.64 2.69
N TYR A 414 -6.02 -2.29 1.92
CA TYR A 414 -5.63 -1.91 0.58
C TYR A 414 -5.92 -3.04 -0.39
N ASN A 415 -6.52 -2.73 -1.54
CA ASN A 415 -6.59 -3.68 -2.64
C ASN A 415 -5.21 -3.78 -3.29
N VAL A 416 -4.72 -4.99 -3.46
CA VAL A 416 -3.43 -5.25 -4.10
C VAL A 416 -3.62 -5.27 -5.61
N LYS A 417 -2.70 -4.66 -6.34
CA LYS A 417 -2.61 -4.73 -7.80
C LYS A 417 -1.28 -5.35 -8.19
N PHE A 418 -1.33 -6.32 -9.10
CA PHE A 418 -0.17 -7.06 -9.57
C PHE A 418 0.27 -6.62 -10.96
N LYS A 419 1.56 -6.76 -11.24
CA LYS A 419 2.09 -6.66 -12.60
C LYS A 419 1.62 -7.86 -13.40
N VAL A 420 1.11 -7.64 -14.60
CA VAL A 420 0.67 -8.73 -15.49
C VAL A 420 1.88 -9.55 -15.92
N ALA A 421 1.67 -10.88 -16.03
CA ALA A 421 2.70 -11.81 -16.50
C ALA A 421 2.91 -11.71 -18.01
#